data_20c72ca52fac6463dc938b3c3ac0ef58
#
_entry.id   20c72ca52fac6463dc938b3c3ac0ef58
#
_cell.length_a   1.000
_cell.length_b   1.000
_cell.length_c   1.000
_cell.angle_alpha   90.00
_cell.angle_beta   90.00
_cell.angle_gamma   90.00
#
_symmetry.space_group_name_H-M   'P 1'
#
loop_
_entity.id
_entity.type
_entity.pdbx_description
1 polymer ?
#
loop_
_entity_poly.entity_id
_entity_poly.type
_entity_poly.pdbx_seq_one_letter_code
_entity_poly.pdbx_strand_id
1 'polypeptide(L)'
;EHRLPIAPERYGEILNAIVKEASAEDSAAGKRILDLTSRYHGLRHPNRKEAPDFKAGLKAIEGGEAIIDRGLAAYRAGQGRPIQTLALHHLLERQHYKLGHWRLASSDINYRRFFDVNSLAGLRVEDPTTFNAAHRLVGKLIAEGKLQGLRLDHIDGLRDPAQYFQRLSRLIRQSNAKAARSFYIVVEKILGEHESLRPFAGVEGTTGYETLNTITRVLANQSGLEALDETWRQISNMPPALAPVLKAAKQRVLETLLTSEFTVLARLLGRIAAGHYSTRDFSADSLRQALELYVLNFPIYRTYLTAAGASADDHALISETIEKARSEWYDADEGLFDFLRDALTMDLAKPGPALHSATRVRRFALKVQQFTGPLMAKSLEDTTFYRSHRLLALNEVGGEPSASALSPDTFHQMMQIRVQNWPHAMTTTATHDTKRGEDARARLIALSELTGEWTGAVARWKVLNAPHIITEDNMRAPSATFEYMLYQTLLGVWPLTTPPDRSLSERLQAYAVKAAREGKQETSWLNPHEGYEAALGTFIERILDPSASAEFLESLQIFARRVALLGTLNSLSQVTLKAMMPGVPDFYQGTEFWDLSLVDPDNRRPVDFTERAN
;
A
#
# COMPACT_ATOMS: atom_id res chain seq x y z
N GLU A 1 -6.31 7.53 -24.51
CA GLU A 1 -6.52 8.99 -24.62
C GLU A 1 -6.96 9.55 -23.27
N HIS A 2 -6.29 10.62 -22.81
CA HIS A 2 -6.63 11.26 -21.54
C HIS A 2 -7.66 12.37 -21.78
N ARG A 3 -8.79 12.32 -21.08
CA ARG A 3 -9.79 13.38 -21.07
C ARG A 3 -9.55 14.29 -19.87
N LEU A 4 -9.28 15.56 -20.11
CA LEU A 4 -9.01 16.55 -19.08
C LEU A 4 -10.19 17.52 -18.94
N PRO A 5 -10.66 17.82 -17.70
CA PRO A 5 -11.72 18.77 -17.49
C PRO A 5 -11.23 20.19 -17.84
N ILE A 6 -12.12 20.99 -18.39
CA ILE A 6 -11.86 22.40 -18.70
C ILE A 6 -12.66 23.26 -17.71
N ALA A 7 -11.99 24.25 -17.14
CA ALA A 7 -12.64 25.22 -16.26
C ALA A 7 -13.70 26.02 -17.03
N PRO A 8 -14.95 26.14 -16.53
CA PRO A 8 -16.03 26.83 -17.21
C PRO A 8 -15.69 28.24 -17.65
N GLU A 9 -14.92 28.99 -16.86
CA GLU A 9 -14.45 30.33 -17.21
C GLU A 9 -13.54 30.40 -18.43
N ARG A 10 -13.05 29.25 -18.94
CA ARG A 10 -12.21 29.13 -20.13
C ARG A 10 -12.99 28.72 -21.39
N TYR A 11 -14.27 28.38 -21.29
CA TYR A 11 -15.06 27.95 -22.44
C TYR A 11 -15.06 29.00 -23.55
N GLY A 12 -15.17 30.29 -23.19
CA GLY A 12 -15.15 31.35 -24.17
C GLY A 12 -13.83 31.51 -24.94
N GLU A 13 -12.72 31.41 -24.20
CA GLU A 13 -11.39 31.45 -24.82
C GLU A 13 -11.24 30.35 -25.89
N ILE A 14 -11.64 29.13 -25.53
CA ILE A 14 -11.54 27.97 -26.40
C ILE A 14 -12.45 28.12 -27.61
N LEU A 15 -13.70 28.47 -27.41
CA LEU A 15 -14.67 28.58 -28.51
C LEU A 15 -14.35 29.71 -29.45
N ASN A 16 -13.84 30.83 -28.96
CA ASN A 16 -13.35 31.90 -29.84
C ASN A 16 -12.17 31.42 -30.70
N ALA A 17 -11.21 30.71 -30.11
CA ALA A 17 -10.09 30.16 -30.88
C ALA A 17 -10.56 29.11 -31.92
N ILE A 18 -11.51 28.26 -31.55
CA ILE A 18 -12.10 27.22 -32.39
C ILE A 18 -12.82 27.86 -33.60
N VAL A 19 -13.69 28.84 -33.35
CA VAL A 19 -14.45 29.52 -34.44
C VAL A 19 -13.53 30.23 -35.39
N LYS A 20 -12.48 30.88 -34.88
CA LYS A 20 -11.44 31.54 -35.68
C LYS A 20 -10.65 30.55 -36.54
N GLU A 21 -10.15 29.47 -35.93
CA GLU A 21 -9.39 28.44 -36.64
C GLU A 21 -10.23 27.77 -37.76
N ALA A 22 -11.52 27.56 -37.50
CA ALA A 22 -12.45 27.00 -38.48
C ALA A 22 -12.84 28.02 -39.57
N SER A 23 -12.37 29.27 -39.52
CA SER A 23 -12.78 30.38 -40.40
C SER A 23 -14.32 30.51 -40.47
N ALA A 24 -14.97 30.39 -39.31
CA ALA A 24 -16.43 30.31 -39.22
C ALA A 24 -17.09 31.53 -38.58
N GLU A 25 -16.34 32.62 -38.32
CA GLU A 25 -16.83 33.84 -37.66
C GLU A 25 -18.08 34.44 -38.33
N ASP A 26 -18.11 34.40 -39.64
CA ASP A 26 -19.23 34.95 -40.42
C ASP A 26 -20.36 33.95 -40.68
N SER A 27 -20.18 32.68 -40.39
CA SER A 27 -21.22 31.69 -40.57
C SER A 27 -22.35 31.85 -39.53
N ALA A 28 -23.56 31.43 -39.91
CA ALA A 28 -24.70 31.48 -38.99
C ALA A 28 -24.48 30.69 -37.69
N ALA A 29 -23.83 29.51 -37.78
CA ALA A 29 -23.50 28.68 -36.65
C ALA A 29 -22.36 29.30 -35.81
N GLY A 30 -21.33 29.83 -36.43
CA GLY A 30 -20.23 30.53 -35.77
C GLY A 30 -20.69 31.73 -34.96
N LYS A 31 -21.54 32.58 -35.56
CA LYS A 31 -22.17 33.74 -34.88
C LYS A 31 -22.99 33.30 -33.66
N ARG A 32 -23.75 32.20 -33.78
CA ARG A 32 -24.52 31.65 -32.61
C ARG A 32 -23.60 31.12 -31.51
N ILE A 33 -22.48 30.48 -31.88
CA ILE A 33 -21.47 30.04 -30.89
C ILE A 33 -20.87 31.24 -30.15
N LEU A 34 -20.47 32.30 -30.88
CA LEU A 34 -19.89 33.49 -30.31
C LEU A 34 -20.89 34.29 -29.45
N ASP A 35 -22.17 34.38 -29.86
CA ASP A 35 -23.22 35.01 -29.07
C ASP A 35 -23.48 34.24 -27.76
N LEU A 36 -23.62 32.90 -27.83
CA LEU A 36 -23.75 32.06 -26.65
C LEU A 36 -22.56 32.20 -25.70
N THR A 37 -21.36 32.25 -26.24
CA THR A 37 -20.12 32.44 -25.50
C THR A 37 -20.07 33.80 -24.81
N SER A 38 -20.47 34.87 -25.53
CA SER A 38 -20.53 36.22 -24.97
C SER A 38 -21.52 36.33 -23.81
N ARG A 39 -22.70 35.76 -23.94
CA ARG A 39 -23.72 35.71 -22.85
C ARG A 39 -23.22 34.96 -21.62
N TYR A 40 -22.52 33.85 -21.82
CA TYR A 40 -21.96 33.09 -20.74
C TYR A 40 -20.84 33.83 -20.00
N HIS A 41 -19.96 34.51 -20.72
CA HIS A 41 -18.93 35.41 -20.16
C HIS A 41 -19.46 36.65 -19.45
N GLY A 42 -20.65 37.09 -19.78
CA GLY A 42 -21.34 38.15 -19.05
C GLY A 42 -21.73 37.81 -17.61
N LEU A 43 -21.67 36.54 -17.25
CA LEU A 43 -21.87 36.08 -15.88
C LEU A 43 -20.66 36.45 -15.00
N ARG A 44 -20.92 37.09 -13.85
CA ARG A 44 -19.86 37.56 -12.95
C ARG A 44 -18.95 36.44 -12.43
N HIS A 45 -19.47 35.21 -12.31
CA HIS A 45 -18.76 33.99 -11.92
C HIS A 45 -19.40 32.78 -12.63
N PRO A 46 -19.00 32.44 -13.88
CA PRO A 46 -19.46 31.22 -14.52
C PRO A 46 -19.13 30.02 -13.63
N ASN A 47 -20.14 29.35 -13.12
CA ASN A 47 -19.97 28.27 -12.16
C ASN A 47 -20.48 26.92 -12.70
N ARG A 48 -20.38 25.87 -11.89
CA ARG A 48 -20.84 24.53 -12.24
C ARG A 48 -22.35 24.45 -12.54
N LYS A 49 -23.16 25.41 -12.10
CA LYS A 49 -24.63 25.35 -12.29
C LYS A 49 -25.02 25.78 -13.69
N GLU A 50 -24.35 26.77 -14.26
CA GLU A 50 -24.64 27.27 -15.60
C GLU A 50 -23.96 26.46 -16.72
N ALA A 51 -22.87 25.75 -16.41
CA ALA A 51 -22.13 25.00 -17.41
C ALA A 51 -22.95 23.89 -18.13
N PRO A 52 -23.88 23.16 -17.51
CA PRO A 52 -24.75 22.23 -18.19
C PRO A 52 -25.66 22.89 -19.22
N ASP A 53 -26.27 24.03 -18.86
CA ASP A 53 -27.17 24.76 -19.77
C ASP A 53 -26.40 25.37 -20.94
N PHE A 54 -25.21 25.90 -20.70
CA PHE A 54 -24.31 26.35 -21.74
C PHE A 54 -23.95 25.22 -22.72
N LYS A 55 -23.56 24.05 -22.23
CA LYS A 55 -23.25 22.88 -23.06
C LYS A 55 -24.46 22.39 -23.85
N ALA A 56 -25.64 22.41 -23.25
CA ALA A 56 -26.87 22.05 -23.93
C ALA A 56 -27.19 23.07 -25.05
N GLY A 57 -27.04 24.36 -24.78
CA GLY A 57 -27.18 25.42 -25.76
C GLY A 57 -26.18 25.26 -26.92
N LEU A 58 -24.93 24.97 -26.64
CA LEU A 58 -23.88 24.74 -27.65
C LEU A 58 -24.22 23.52 -28.52
N LYS A 59 -24.69 22.42 -27.93
CA LYS A 59 -25.10 21.23 -28.68
C LYS A 59 -26.31 21.45 -29.58
N ALA A 60 -27.19 22.38 -29.22
CA ALA A 60 -28.39 22.71 -30.00
C ALA A 60 -28.10 23.58 -31.24
N ILE A 61 -26.88 24.06 -31.42
CA ILE A 61 -26.52 24.87 -32.59
C ILE A 61 -26.32 23.95 -33.79
N GLU A 62 -27.22 24.04 -34.78
CA GLU A 62 -27.11 23.29 -36.02
C GLU A 62 -25.82 23.68 -36.78
N GLY A 63 -25.02 22.71 -37.18
CA GLY A 63 -23.69 22.89 -37.77
C GLY A 63 -22.58 23.29 -36.78
N GLY A 64 -22.89 23.45 -35.50
CA GLY A 64 -21.92 23.83 -34.46
C GLY A 64 -20.86 22.76 -34.22
N GLU A 65 -21.23 21.48 -34.23
CA GLU A 65 -20.31 20.36 -34.04
C GLU A 65 -19.22 20.32 -35.11
N ALA A 66 -19.59 20.49 -36.37
CA ALA A 66 -18.64 20.55 -37.51
C ALA A 66 -17.64 21.71 -37.40
N ILE A 67 -18.06 22.87 -36.86
CA ILE A 67 -17.16 24.00 -36.57
C ILE A 67 -16.20 23.63 -35.45
N ILE A 68 -16.72 23.03 -34.38
CA ILE A 68 -15.90 22.63 -33.24
C ILE A 68 -14.84 21.61 -33.67
N ASP A 69 -15.21 20.57 -34.40
CA ASP A 69 -14.29 19.54 -34.86
C ASP A 69 -13.17 20.10 -35.75
N ARG A 70 -13.49 21.00 -36.68
CA ARG A 70 -12.49 21.68 -37.51
C ARG A 70 -11.60 22.59 -36.68
N GLY A 71 -12.20 23.39 -35.82
CA GLY A 71 -11.49 24.39 -35.02
C GLY A 71 -10.63 23.82 -33.91
N LEU A 72 -10.87 22.56 -33.48
CA LEU A 72 -9.99 21.84 -32.53
C LEU A 72 -8.53 21.73 -33.05
N ALA A 73 -8.30 21.95 -34.36
CA ALA A 73 -6.96 22.04 -34.94
C ALA A 73 -6.11 23.13 -34.27
N ALA A 74 -6.72 24.20 -33.71
CA ALA A 74 -6.04 25.26 -32.96
C ALA A 74 -5.25 24.74 -31.77
N TYR A 75 -5.65 23.61 -31.20
CA TYR A 75 -5.03 22.99 -30.03
C TYR A 75 -4.40 21.63 -30.32
N ARG A 76 -4.28 21.22 -31.56
CA ARG A 76 -3.68 19.94 -31.95
C ARG A 76 -2.15 20.00 -31.86
N ALA A 77 -1.63 19.69 -30.66
CA ALA A 77 -0.21 19.59 -30.40
C ALA A 77 0.46 18.44 -31.19
N GLY A 78 1.76 18.56 -31.46
CA GLY A 78 2.55 17.52 -32.13
C GLY A 78 3.81 18.06 -32.79
N GLN A 79 4.62 17.17 -33.36
CA GLN A 79 5.81 17.52 -34.12
C GLN A 79 5.42 18.41 -35.32
N GLY A 80 6.19 19.48 -35.56
CA GLY A 80 5.93 20.44 -36.61
C GLY A 80 4.78 21.42 -36.35
N ARG A 81 4.20 21.45 -35.14
CA ARG A 81 3.08 22.34 -34.77
C ARG A 81 3.37 23.15 -33.50
N PRO A 82 4.42 24.00 -33.49
CA PRO A 82 4.85 24.70 -32.28
C PRO A 82 3.79 25.69 -31.75
N ILE A 83 3.05 26.37 -32.62
CA ILE A 83 2.03 27.35 -32.24
C ILE A 83 0.85 26.68 -31.55
N GLN A 84 0.34 25.58 -32.09
CA GLN A 84 -0.77 24.82 -31.52
C GLN A 84 -0.35 24.12 -30.21
N THR A 85 0.88 23.63 -30.14
CA THR A 85 1.46 23.06 -28.93
C THR A 85 1.55 24.11 -27.82
N LEU A 86 1.99 25.33 -28.14
CA LEU A 86 2.06 26.44 -27.17
C LEU A 86 0.65 26.91 -26.74
N ALA A 87 -0.30 26.96 -27.68
CA ALA A 87 -1.70 27.29 -27.35
C ALA A 87 -2.32 26.29 -26.38
N LEU A 88 -2.12 24.99 -26.62
CA LEU A 88 -2.58 23.94 -25.70
C LEU A 88 -1.88 24.04 -24.33
N HIS A 89 -0.57 24.26 -24.32
CA HIS A 89 0.18 24.45 -23.07
C HIS A 89 -0.38 25.63 -22.25
N HIS A 90 -0.56 26.78 -22.85
CA HIS A 90 -1.14 27.97 -22.19
C HIS A 90 -2.56 27.72 -21.68
N LEU A 91 -3.38 26.96 -22.40
CA LEU A 91 -4.70 26.57 -21.95
C LEU A 91 -4.63 25.68 -20.72
N LEU A 92 -3.74 24.70 -20.70
CA LEU A 92 -3.55 23.77 -19.56
C LEU A 92 -3.00 24.49 -18.33
N GLU A 93 -2.05 25.41 -18.47
CA GLU A 93 -1.49 26.20 -17.36
C GLU A 93 -2.53 27.12 -16.69
N ARG A 94 -3.62 27.44 -17.37
CA ARG A 94 -4.72 28.28 -16.85
C ARG A 94 -5.87 27.47 -16.26
N GLN A 95 -5.72 26.16 -16.11
CA GLN A 95 -6.72 25.32 -15.42
C GLN A 95 -6.52 25.35 -13.90
N HIS A 96 -7.49 24.82 -13.15
CA HIS A 96 -7.38 24.65 -11.69
C HIS A 96 -6.59 23.41 -11.26
N TYR A 97 -5.88 22.80 -12.20
CA TYR A 97 -4.95 21.69 -11.98
C TYR A 97 -3.66 21.96 -12.75
N LYS A 98 -2.58 21.34 -12.31
CA LYS A 98 -1.30 21.32 -13.02
C LYS A 98 -1.07 19.91 -13.57
N LEU A 99 -0.81 19.79 -14.85
CA LEU A 99 -0.30 18.55 -15.42
C LEU A 99 1.20 18.46 -15.14
N GLY A 100 1.61 17.38 -14.52
CA GLY A 100 3.01 17.07 -14.25
C GLY A 100 3.35 15.68 -14.76
N HIS A 101 4.61 15.47 -15.10
CA HIS A 101 5.09 14.13 -15.35
C HIS A 101 4.92 13.28 -14.07
N TRP A 102 4.55 11.99 -14.19
CA TRP A 102 4.24 11.13 -13.05
C TRP A 102 5.37 11.05 -12.00
N ARG A 103 6.63 11.21 -12.41
CA ARG A 103 7.79 11.26 -11.50
C ARG A 103 7.77 12.45 -10.55
N LEU A 104 7.07 13.54 -10.88
CA LEU A 104 6.93 14.69 -9.99
C LEU A 104 5.90 14.46 -8.88
N ALA A 105 5.12 13.40 -8.94
CA ALA A 105 4.09 13.13 -7.94
C ALA A 105 4.65 12.97 -6.53
N SER A 106 5.85 12.41 -6.39
CA SER A 106 6.49 12.24 -5.09
C SER A 106 6.77 13.56 -4.36
N SER A 107 6.97 14.68 -5.10
CA SER A 107 7.28 16.01 -4.54
C SER A 107 6.12 17.01 -4.65
N ASP A 108 5.29 16.92 -5.68
CA ASP A 108 4.35 17.98 -6.06
C ASP A 108 2.87 17.63 -5.84
N ILE A 109 2.53 16.37 -5.55
CA ILE A 109 1.13 15.97 -5.40
C ILE A 109 0.48 16.68 -4.20
N ASN A 110 -0.74 17.18 -4.37
CA ASN A 110 -1.44 17.98 -3.37
C ASN A 110 -2.80 17.39 -2.94
N TYR A 111 -3.05 16.13 -3.27
CA TYR A 111 -4.21 15.35 -2.80
C TYR A 111 -3.74 14.06 -2.13
N ARG A 112 -4.58 13.47 -1.27
CA ARG A 112 -4.29 12.19 -0.64
C ARG A 112 -4.49 11.06 -1.67
N ARG A 113 -3.49 10.18 -1.77
CA ARG A 113 -3.53 8.98 -2.61
C ARG A 113 -3.85 7.74 -1.78
N PHE A 114 -4.24 6.66 -2.44
CA PHE A 114 -4.15 5.32 -1.88
C PHE A 114 -2.68 4.90 -1.97
N PHE A 115 -2.00 4.85 -0.83
CA PHE A 115 -0.54 4.70 -0.75
C PHE A 115 0.20 5.70 -1.65
N ASP A 116 0.85 5.24 -2.69
CA ASP A 116 1.60 6.02 -3.68
C ASP A 116 0.98 5.97 -5.10
N VAL A 117 -0.23 5.41 -5.24
CA VAL A 117 -0.92 5.26 -6.53
C VAL A 117 -1.55 6.58 -6.96
N ASN A 118 -0.95 7.27 -7.94
CA ASN A 118 -1.34 8.61 -8.38
C ASN A 118 -2.78 8.71 -8.92
N SER A 119 -3.31 7.65 -9.53
CA SER A 119 -4.66 7.61 -10.10
C SER A 119 -5.77 7.37 -9.07
N LEU A 120 -5.43 7.00 -7.84
CA LEU A 120 -6.38 6.68 -6.78
C LEU A 120 -6.42 7.78 -5.71
N ALA A 121 -7.24 8.80 -5.95
CA ALA A 121 -7.45 9.88 -4.98
C ALA A 121 -8.36 9.45 -3.84
N GLY A 122 -7.92 9.69 -2.60
CA GLY A 122 -8.69 9.36 -1.40
C GLY A 122 -9.90 10.28 -1.21
N LEU A 123 -11.09 9.71 -1.07
CA LEU A 123 -12.31 10.46 -0.78
C LEU A 123 -12.33 10.99 0.65
N ARG A 124 -12.92 12.18 0.83
CA ARG A 124 -13.13 12.78 2.14
C ARG A 124 -14.43 12.28 2.76
N VAL A 125 -14.48 10.99 3.12
CA VAL A 125 -15.69 10.37 3.70
C VAL A 125 -16.05 10.91 5.11
N GLU A 126 -15.14 11.66 5.74
CA GLU A 126 -15.47 12.44 6.94
C GLU A 126 -16.44 13.60 6.67
N ASP A 127 -16.57 14.06 5.41
CA ASP A 127 -17.62 14.99 5.00
C ASP A 127 -18.95 14.25 4.80
N PRO A 128 -20.07 14.70 5.41
CA PRO A 128 -21.35 14.03 5.33
C PRO A 128 -21.91 13.89 3.91
N THR A 129 -21.68 14.88 3.06
CA THR A 129 -22.18 14.87 1.67
C THR A 129 -21.44 13.81 0.86
N THR A 130 -20.12 13.75 1.01
CA THR A 130 -19.27 12.73 0.38
C THR A 130 -19.61 11.33 0.88
N PHE A 131 -19.79 11.17 2.20
CA PHE A 131 -20.20 9.87 2.79
C PHE A 131 -21.53 9.41 2.21
N ASN A 132 -22.56 10.25 2.22
CA ASN A 132 -23.89 9.90 1.72
C ASN A 132 -23.86 9.55 0.22
N ALA A 133 -23.08 10.27 -0.59
CA ALA A 133 -22.95 9.99 -2.01
C ALA A 133 -22.26 8.63 -2.26
N ALA A 134 -21.16 8.36 -1.56
CA ALA A 134 -20.38 7.13 -1.68
C ALA A 134 -21.17 5.89 -1.22
N HIS A 135 -22.01 6.04 -0.17
CA HIS A 135 -22.75 4.91 0.42
C HIS A 135 -24.21 4.78 -0.08
N ARG A 136 -24.64 5.57 -1.07
CA ARG A 136 -26.03 5.53 -1.58
C ARG A 136 -26.43 4.15 -2.08
N LEU A 137 -25.57 3.48 -2.85
CA LEU A 137 -25.83 2.14 -3.37
C LEU A 137 -25.86 1.11 -2.24
N VAL A 138 -24.90 1.17 -1.32
CA VAL A 138 -24.83 0.29 -0.14
C VAL A 138 -26.10 0.38 0.67
N GLY A 139 -26.55 1.59 1.02
CA GLY A 139 -27.80 1.81 1.76
C GLY A 139 -29.03 1.25 1.03
N LYS A 140 -29.09 1.40 -0.30
CA LYS A 140 -30.16 0.81 -1.12
C LYS A 140 -30.16 -0.72 -1.06
N LEU A 141 -29.00 -1.37 -1.23
CA LEU A 141 -28.88 -2.83 -1.19
C LEU A 141 -29.24 -3.42 0.20
N ILE A 142 -28.88 -2.71 1.27
CA ILE A 142 -29.28 -3.08 2.63
C ILE A 142 -30.81 -2.98 2.80
N ALA A 143 -31.40 -1.87 2.32
CA ALA A 143 -32.85 -1.67 2.40
C ALA A 143 -33.63 -2.75 1.64
N GLU A 144 -33.11 -3.20 0.50
CA GLU A 144 -33.68 -4.29 -0.33
C GLU A 144 -33.37 -5.70 0.23
N GLY A 145 -32.66 -5.83 1.34
CA GLY A 145 -32.27 -7.12 1.94
C GLY A 145 -31.25 -7.92 1.11
N LYS A 146 -30.58 -7.29 0.15
CA LYS A 146 -29.61 -7.93 -0.74
C LYS A 146 -28.21 -7.98 -0.15
N LEU A 147 -27.96 -7.27 0.96
CA LEU A 147 -26.66 -7.16 1.62
C LEU A 147 -26.85 -7.39 3.12
N GLN A 148 -26.14 -8.38 3.66
CA GLN A 148 -26.20 -8.81 5.07
C GLN A 148 -24.91 -8.51 5.84
N GLY A 149 -23.85 -8.08 5.15
CA GLY A 149 -22.57 -7.76 5.76
C GLY A 149 -21.68 -6.95 4.82
N LEU A 150 -20.58 -6.46 5.37
CA LEU A 150 -19.57 -5.66 4.67
C LEU A 150 -18.15 -6.07 5.10
N ARG A 151 -17.26 -6.26 4.13
CA ARG A 151 -15.83 -6.17 4.35
C ARG A 151 -15.37 -4.77 3.97
N LEU A 152 -14.75 -4.08 4.90
CA LEU A 152 -14.22 -2.73 4.70
C LEU A 152 -12.71 -2.79 4.59
N ASP A 153 -12.24 -2.41 3.42
CA ASP A 153 -10.83 -2.40 3.07
C ASP A 153 -10.15 -1.12 3.54
N HIS A 154 -8.89 -1.24 3.94
CA HIS A 154 -7.99 -0.12 4.24
C HIS A 154 -8.59 0.94 5.19
N ILE A 155 -9.16 0.50 6.32
CA ILE A 155 -9.72 1.44 7.31
C ILE A 155 -8.68 2.39 7.91
N ASP A 156 -7.41 2.01 7.87
CA ASP A 156 -6.29 2.84 8.33
C ASP A 156 -6.09 4.10 7.44
N GLY A 157 -6.60 4.08 6.22
CA GLY A 157 -6.65 5.27 5.37
C GLY A 157 -7.67 6.33 5.80
N LEU A 158 -8.64 6.00 6.67
CA LEU A 158 -9.64 6.93 7.16
C LEU A 158 -9.04 7.97 8.12
N ARG A 159 -9.57 9.18 8.08
CA ARG A 159 -9.15 10.23 9.02
C ARG A 159 -9.54 9.91 10.47
N ASP A 160 -10.77 9.46 10.67
CA ASP A 160 -11.36 9.08 11.97
C ASP A 160 -12.23 7.82 11.74
N PRO A 161 -11.67 6.62 11.89
CA PRO A 161 -12.40 5.37 11.74
C PRO A 161 -13.60 5.27 12.69
N ALA A 162 -13.46 5.70 13.94
CA ALA A 162 -14.55 5.63 14.92
C ALA A 162 -15.78 6.44 14.46
N GLN A 163 -15.58 7.65 13.96
CA GLN A 163 -16.64 8.48 13.38
C GLN A 163 -17.28 7.80 12.15
N TYR A 164 -16.45 7.21 11.29
CA TYR A 164 -16.93 6.50 10.10
C TYR A 164 -17.86 5.35 10.47
N PHE A 165 -17.45 4.47 11.40
CA PHE A 165 -18.27 3.34 11.86
C PHE A 165 -19.55 3.75 12.56
N GLN A 166 -19.54 4.86 13.32
CA GLN A 166 -20.76 5.42 13.90
C GLN A 166 -21.75 5.87 12.82
N ARG A 167 -21.27 6.50 11.75
CA ARG A 167 -22.12 6.89 10.61
C ARG A 167 -22.63 5.69 9.84
N LEU A 168 -21.77 4.70 9.58
CA LEU A 168 -22.12 3.46 8.89
C LEU A 168 -23.19 2.68 9.66
N SER A 169 -23.03 2.49 10.97
CA SER A 169 -24.01 1.85 11.84
C SER A 169 -25.35 2.58 11.85
N ARG A 170 -25.32 3.92 11.77
CA ARG A 170 -26.55 4.72 11.64
C ARG A 170 -27.20 4.52 10.28
N LEU A 171 -26.44 4.50 9.19
CA LEU A 171 -26.93 4.21 7.84
C LEU A 171 -27.60 2.84 7.78
N ILE A 172 -26.96 1.80 8.30
CA ILE A 172 -27.49 0.43 8.32
C ILE A 172 -28.83 0.39 9.07
N ARG A 173 -28.91 0.99 10.27
CA ARG A 173 -30.17 1.05 11.05
C ARG A 173 -31.27 1.80 10.32
N GLN A 174 -30.96 2.89 9.65
CA GLN A 174 -31.93 3.68 8.87
C GLN A 174 -32.41 2.96 7.62
N SER A 175 -31.54 2.20 6.98
CA SER A 175 -31.86 1.42 5.76
C SER A 175 -32.71 0.21 6.08
N ASN A 176 -32.39 -0.55 7.14
CA ASN A 176 -33.14 -1.74 7.56
C ASN A 176 -32.90 -2.04 9.05
N ALA A 177 -33.80 -1.57 9.91
CA ALA A 177 -33.66 -1.72 11.36
C ALA A 177 -33.67 -3.18 11.85
N LYS A 178 -34.33 -4.10 11.11
CA LYS A 178 -34.35 -5.53 11.43
C LYS A 178 -33.03 -6.20 11.09
N ALA A 179 -32.48 -5.95 9.92
CA ALA A 179 -31.19 -6.46 9.48
C ALA A 179 -30.02 -5.92 10.31
N ALA A 180 -30.16 -4.70 10.85
CA ALA A 180 -29.10 -4.06 11.65
C ALA A 180 -28.70 -4.83 12.91
N ARG A 181 -29.54 -5.72 13.42
CA ARG A 181 -29.26 -6.53 14.64
C ARG A 181 -28.28 -7.68 14.38
N SER A 182 -28.14 -8.13 13.13
CA SER A 182 -27.29 -9.25 12.72
C SER A 182 -26.39 -8.90 11.52
N PHE A 183 -26.17 -7.60 11.29
CA PHE A 183 -25.39 -7.14 10.15
C PHE A 183 -23.90 -7.33 10.42
N TYR A 184 -23.25 -8.17 9.63
CA TYR A 184 -21.86 -8.58 9.83
C TYR A 184 -20.88 -7.58 9.21
N ILE A 185 -19.96 -7.04 9.99
CA ILE A 185 -18.91 -6.13 9.51
C ILE A 185 -17.55 -6.62 9.94
N VAL A 186 -16.68 -6.84 8.98
CA VAL A 186 -15.26 -7.10 9.21
C VAL A 186 -14.41 -6.04 8.54
N VAL A 187 -13.23 -5.80 9.10
CA VAL A 187 -12.33 -4.77 8.63
C VAL A 187 -10.99 -5.36 8.19
N GLU A 188 -10.50 -4.87 7.07
CA GLU A 188 -9.11 -5.04 6.71
C GLU A 188 -8.29 -4.05 7.53
N LYS A 189 -7.52 -4.61 8.46
CA LYS A 189 -6.60 -3.90 9.34
C LYS A 189 -5.43 -4.82 9.64
N ILE A 190 -4.24 -4.33 9.38
CA ILE A 190 -3.02 -5.04 9.71
C ILE A 190 -2.60 -4.69 11.13
N LEU A 191 -2.62 -5.68 12.01
CA LEU A 191 -2.22 -5.54 13.41
C LEU A 191 -0.73 -5.84 13.57
N GLY A 192 -0.02 -4.97 14.29
CA GLY A 192 1.33 -5.25 14.77
C GLY A 192 1.32 -6.35 15.85
N GLU A 193 2.49 -6.91 16.18
CA GLU A 193 2.60 -8.07 17.10
C GLU A 193 1.90 -7.87 18.46
N HIS A 194 1.94 -6.66 19.00
CA HIS A 194 1.34 -6.32 20.32
C HIS A 194 0.13 -5.39 20.18
N GLU A 195 -0.38 -5.21 18.94
CA GLU A 195 -1.51 -4.35 18.67
C GLU A 195 -2.82 -5.12 18.76
N SER A 196 -3.81 -4.54 19.43
CA SER A 196 -5.18 -5.06 19.48
C SER A 196 -6.11 -4.21 18.63
N LEU A 197 -7.07 -4.84 17.97
CA LEU A 197 -8.10 -4.12 17.23
C LEU A 197 -8.91 -3.23 18.18
N ARG A 198 -9.03 -1.95 17.83
CA ARG A 198 -9.89 -1.04 18.59
C ARG A 198 -11.37 -1.41 18.40
N PRO A 199 -12.20 -1.30 19.44
CA PRO A 199 -13.63 -1.54 19.29
C PRO A 199 -14.29 -0.44 18.47
N PHE A 200 -14.80 -0.80 17.30
CA PHE A 200 -15.59 0.08 16.44
C PHE A 200 -17.05 -0.35 16.42
N ALA A 201 -17.98 0.61 16.27
CA ALA A 201 -19.40 0.34 16.31
C ALA A 201 -19.85 -0.65 15.23
N GLY A 202 -20.31 -1.82 15.63
CA GLY A 202 -20.85 -2.87 14.76
C GLY A 202 -19.79 -3.69 14.02
N VAL A 203 -18.51 -3.55 14.36
CA VAL A 203 -17.44 -4.37 13.80
C VAL A 203 -17.29 -5.66 14.60
N GLU A 204 -17.27 -6.80 13.92
CA GLU A 204 -17.13 -8.14 14.49
C GLU A 204 -15.67 -8.63 14.55
N GLY A 205 -14.75 -7.95 13.85
CA GLY A 205 -13.32 -8.26 13.86
C GLY A 205 -12.60 -7.90 12.57
N THR A 206 -11.40 -8.45 12.43
CA THR A 206 -10.52 -8.28 11.26
C THR A 206 -10.80 -9.32 10.18
N THR A 207 -10.15 -9.16 9.01
CA THR A 207 -10.10 -10.16 7.93
C THR A 207 -9.12 -11.30 8.19
N GLY A 208 -8.35 -11.30 9.30
CA GLY A 208 -7.64 -12.47 9.80
C GLY A 208 -6.16 -12.58 9.47
N TYR A 209 -5.47 -11.53 9.05
CA TYR A 209 -4.02 -11.60 8.81
C TYR A 209 -3.21 -11.95 10.05
N GLU A 210 -3.66 -11.55 11.24
CA GLU A 210 -3.05 -11.95 12.51
C GLU A 210 -3.14 -13.47 12.73
N THR A 211 -4.22 -14.14 12.26
CA THR A 211 -4.34 -15.59 12.37
C THR A 211 -3.42 -16.34 11.43
N LEU A 212 -3.22 -15.81 10.21
CA LEU A 212 -2.24 -16.32 9.24
C LEU A 212 -0.84 -16.35 9.87
N ASN A 213 -0.41 -15.24 10.50
CA ASN A 213 0.90 -15.14 11.14
C ASN A 213 1.00 -16.01 12.38
N THR A 214 -0.07 -16.11 13.17
CA THR A 214 -0.14 -17.02 14.33
C THR A 214 0.03 -18.49 13.92
N ILE A 215 -0.67 -18.93 12.87
CA ILE A 215 -0.53 -20.30 12.32
C ILE A 215 0.90 -20.54 11.79
N THR A 216 1.45 -19.59 11.04
CA THR A 216 2.82 -19.69 10.51
C THR A 216 3.83 -19.87 11.64
N ARG A 217 3.70 -19.10 12.73
CA ARG A 217 4.65 -19.10 13.85
C ARG A 217 4.51 -20.34 14.75
N VAL A 218 3.31 -20.89 14.93
CA VAL A 218 3.12 -22.10 15.74
C VAL A 218 3.63 -23.36 15.02
N LEU A 219 3.69 -23.34 13.69
CA LEU A 219 4.25 -24.40 12.87
C LEU A 219 5.77 -24.29 12.66
N ALA A 220 6.40 -23.19 13.08
CA ALA A 220 7.84 -23.00 12.95
C ALA A 220 8.60 -23.55 14.18
N ASN A 221 9.82 -24.04 13.95
CA ASN A 221 10.71 -24.52 15.00
C ASN A 221 11.62 -23.39 15.50
N GLN A 222 11.60 -23.09 16.81
CA GLN A 222 12.35 -21.98 17.39
C GLN A 222 13.87 -22.14 17.24
N SER A 223 14.43 -23.29 17.54
CA SER A 223 15.87 -23.53 17.41
C SER A 223 16.32 -23.51 15.95
N GLY A 224 15.42 -23.91 15.05
CA GLY A 224 15.65 -23.79 13.61
C GLY A 224 15.65 -22.35 13.13
N LEU A 225 14.77 -21.49 13.65
CA LEU A 225 14.80 -20.05 13.33
C LEU A 225 16.11 -19.40 13.77
N GLU A 226 16.64 -19.77 14.95
CA GLU A 226 17.95 -19.30 15.44
C GLU A 226 19.11 -19.76 14.53
N ALA A 227 19.07 -21.01 14.05
CA ALA A 227 20.06 -21.50 13.08
C ALA A 227 19.95 -20.80 11.72
N LEU A 228 18.73 -20.46 11.28
CA LEU A 228 18.52 -19.67 10.06
C LEU A 228 19.01 -18.21 10.23
N ASP A 229 18.94 -17.63 11.42
CA ASP A 229 19.54 -16.31 11.70
C ASP A 229 21.05 -16.34 11.47
N GLU A 230 21.75 -17.42 11.91
CA GLU A 230 23.18 -17.56 11.69
C GLU A 230 23.48 -17.71 10.18
N THR A 231 22.74 -18.56 9.49
CA THR A 231 22.88 -18.73 8.02
C THR A 231 22.67 -17.42 7.28
N TRP A 232 21.63 -16.67 7.64
CA TRP A 232 21.33 -15.37 7.07
C TRP A 232 22.44 -14.34 7.33
N ARG A 233 22.98 -14.31 8.55
CA ARG A 233 24.07 -13.40 8.94
C ARG A 233 25.34 -13.64 8.10
N GLN A 234 25.69 -14.91 7.89
CA GLN A 234 26.84 -15.29 7.06
C GLN A 234 26.69 -14.89 5.58
N ILE A 235 25.45 -14.89 5.06
CA ILE A 235 25.17 -14.54 3.67
C ILE A 235 25.08 -13.03 3.47
N SER A 236 24.41 -12.34 4.39
CA SER A 236 24.05 -10.93 4.23
C SER A 236 25.11 -9.95 4.75
N ASN A 237 25.99 -10.39 5.65
CA ASN A 237 26.86 -9.52 6.46
C ASN A 237 26.09 -8.41 7.21
N MET A 238 24.77 -8.59 7.42
CA MET A 238 23.89 -7.64 8.09
C MET A 238 23.64 -8.07 9.54
N PRO A 239 23.43 -7.13 10.47
CA PRO A 239 22.98 -7.48 11.80
C PRO A 239 21.62 -8.20 11.73
N PRO A 240 21.34 -9.16 12.62
CA PRO A 240 20.08 -9.92 12.62
C PRO A 240 18.86 -9.05 12.96
N ALA A 241 19.07 -7.88 13.57
CA ALA A 241 18.02 -6.98 13.98
C ALA A 241 17.30 -6.34 12.79
N LEU A 242 15.97 -6.50 12.72
CA LEU A 242 15.12 -5.92 11.69
C LEU A 242 15.04 -4.39 11.78
N ALA A 243 15.09 -3.83 12.98
CA ALA A 243 14.85 -2.41 13.24
C ALA A 243 15.73 -1.46 12.39
N PRO A 244 17.05 -1.67 12.23
CA PRO A 244 17.86 -0.83 11.35
C PRO A 244 17.46 -0.92 9.87
N VAL A 245 17.09 -2.12 9.38
CA VAL A 245 16.66 -2.34 7.99
C VAL A 245 15.34 -1.63 7.73
N LEU A 246 14.37 -1.77 8.64
CA LEU A 246 13.08 -1.09 8.56
C LEU A 246 13.22 0.43 8.64
N LYS A 247 14.07 0.93 9.52
CA LYS A 247 14.32 2.37 9.65
C LYS A 247 14.94 2.94 8.37
N ALA A 248 15.93 2.27 7.79
CA ALA A 248 16.52 2.67 6.51
C ALA A 248 15.50 2.59 5.35
N ALA A 249 14.58 1.61 5.39
CA ALA A 249 13.49 1.52 4.43
C ALA A 249 12.49 2.69 4.60
N LYS A 250 12.11 3.05 5.83
CA LYS A 250 11.26 4.22 6.12
C LYS A 250 11.90 5.52 5.64
N GLN A 251 13.20 5.71 5.91
CA GLN A 251 13.95 6.84 5.41
C GLN A 251 13.87 6.93 3.89
N ARG A 252 14.14 5.83 3.18
CA ARG A 252 14.08 5.77 1.72
C ARG A 252 12.70 6.09 1.16
N VAL A 253 11.63 5.52 1.76
CA VAL A 253 10.24 5.78 1.35
C VAL A 253 9.86 7.25 1.60
N LEU A 254 10.28 7.82 2.71
CA LEU A 254 10.06 9.21 3.05
C LEU A 254 10.70 10.17 2.04
N GLU A 255 11.94 9.88 1.64
CA GLU A 255 12.72 10.70 0.70
C GLU A 255 12.25 10.56 -0.75
N THR A 256 11.60 9.45 -1.13
CA THR A 256 11.29 9.15 -2.53
C THR A 256 9.80 9.12 -2.86
N LEU A 257 8.98 8.39 -2.09
CA LEU A 257 7.59 8.14 -2.43
C LEU A 257 6.60 9.08 -1.74
N LEU A 258 6.89 9.46 -0.49
CA LEU A 258 5.96 10.21 0.38
C LEU A 258 6.47 11.60 0.78
N THR A 259 7.42 12.15 0.04
CA THR A 259 8.06 13.45 0.32
C THR A 259 7.05 14.60 0.35
N SER A 260 6.08 14.61 -0.59
CA SER A 260 5.11 15.70 -0.66
C SER A 260 4.15 15.68 0.53
N GLU A 261 3.66 14.50 0.90
CA GLU A 261 2.78 14.30 2.06
C GLU A 261 3.48 14.71 3.35
N PHE A 262 4.73 14.28 3.53
CA PHE A 262 5.54 14.65 4.69
C PHE A 262 5.82 16.17 4.76
N THR A 263 6.12 16.79 3.62
CA THR A 263 6.32 18.25 3.53
C THR A 263 5.08 19.03 3.97
N VAL A 264 3.88 18.53 3.65
CA VAL A 264 2.63 19.15 4.13
C VAL A 264 2.51 19.06 5.65
N LEU A 265 2.91 17.92 6.26
CA LEU A 265 2.88 17.75 7.72
C LEU A 265 3.89 18.69 8.40
N ALA A 266 5.13 18.76 7.93
CA ALA A 266 6.16 19.65 8.46
C ALA A 266 5.71 21.13 8.40
N ARG A 267 5.11 21.55 7.27
CA ARG A 267 4.55 22.91 7.13
C ARG A 267 3.37 23.18 8.07
N LEU A 268 2.53 22.18 8.34
CA LEU A 268 1.44 22.32 9.31
C LEU A 268 1.99 22.48 10.72
N LEU A 269 2.99 21.70 11.11
CA LEU A 269 3.66 21.80 12.42
C LEU A 269 4.30 23.18 12.59
N GLY A 270 5.04 23.68 11.60
CA GLY A 270 5.62 25.04 11.62
C GLY A 270 4.56 26.14 11.77
N ARG A 271 3.38 25.98 11.15
CA ARG A 271 2.26 26.93 11.35
C ARG A 271 1.61 26.87 12.74
N ILE A 272 1.71 25.74 13.42
CA ILE A 272 1.27 25.61 14.82
C ILE A 272 2.31 26.30 15.71
N ALA A 273 3.59 26.00 15.54
CA ALA A 273 4.68 26.60 16.29
C ALA A 273 4.70 28.12 16.19
N ALA A 274 4.58 28.67 14.98
CA ALA A 274 4.53 30.12 14.73
C ALA A 274 3.32 30.83 15.36
N GLY A 275 2.32 30.07 15.82
CA GLY A 275 1.11 30.62 16.44
C GLY A 275 1.25 31.01 17.90
N HIS A 276 2.38 30.74 18.56
CA HIS A 276 2.56 31.04 19.99
C HIS A 276 3.99 31.53 20.29
N TYR A 277 4.11 32.48 21.22
CA TYR A 277 5.36 33.13 21.54
C TYR A 277 6.45 32.17 22.09
N SER A 278 6.07 31.11 22.80
CA SER A 278 7.01 30.13 23.37
C SER A 278 7.55 29.10 22.37
N THR A 279 6.92 29.00 21.21
CA THR A 279 7.28 27.96 20.20
C THR A 279 7.62 28.55 18.83
N ARG A 280 7.40 29.86 18.64
CA ARG A 280 7.62 30.55 17.36
C ARG A 280 9.09 30.57 16.90
N ASP A 281 10.00 30.37 17.83
CA ASP A 281 11.44 30.44 17.56
C ASP A 281 12.04 29.05 17.19
N PHE A 282 11.23 27.97 17.23
CA PHE A 282 11.66 26.70 16.64
C PHE A 282 11.82 26.84 15.13
N SER A 283 13.00 26.47 14.63
CA SER A 283 13.28 26.56 13.21
C SER A 283 12.43 25.56 12.40
N ALA A 284 12.14 25.90 11.14
CA ALA A 284 11.40 24.99 10.25
C ALA A 284 12.15 23.67 10.03
N ASP A 285 13.47 23.72 10.01
CA ASP A 285 14.34 22.54 9.82
C ASP A 285 14.35 21.66 11.07
N SER A 286 14.48 22.22 12.28
CA SER A 286 14.41 21.47 13.54
C SER A 286 13.04 20.78 13.71
N LEU A 287 11.95 21.49 13.42
CA LEU A 287 10.61 20.92 13.44
C LEU A 287 10.43 19.78 12.43
N ARG A 288 10.98 19.93 11.22
CA ARG A 288 10.96 18.91 10.19
C ARG A 288 11.73 17.66 10.62
N GLN A 289 12.96 17.84 11.12
CA GLN A 289 13.84 16.75 11.56
C GLN A 289 13.26 16.01 12.78
N ALA A 290 12.73 16.72 13.76
CA ALA A 290 12.06 16.10 14.92
C ALA A 290 10.84 15.26 14.49
N LEU A 291 10.01 15.77 13.58
CA LEU A 291 8.90 15.03 13.02
C LEU A 291 9.38 13.80 12.20
N GLU A 292 10.50 13.93 11.49
CA GLU A 292 11.13 12.84 10.75
C GLU A 292 11.59 11.73 11.70
N LEU A 293 12.34 12.06 12.75
CA LEU A 293 12.74 11.09 13.76
C LEU A 293 11.55 10.39 14.42
N TYR A 294 10.46 11.13 14.69
CA TYR A 294 9.23 10.54 15.21
C TYR A 294 8.65 9.48 14.25
N VAL A 295 8.42 9.80 12.98
CA VAL A 295 7.79 8.85 12.05
C VAL A 295 8.71 7.67 11.70
N LEU A 296 10.03 7.86 11.72
CA LEU A 296 11.00 6.78 11.53
C LEU A 296 10.98 5.77 12.69
N ASN A 297 10.76 6.24 13.93
CA ASN A 297 10.71 5.42 15.13
C ASN A 297 9.30 4.91 15.48
N PHE A 298 8.26 5.34 14.76
CA PHE A 298 6.89 4.95 15.03
C PHE A 298 6.68 3.45 14.75
N PRO A 299 6.22 2.62 15.74
CA PRO A 299 6.38 1.16 15.68
C PRO A 299 5.24 0.41 14.95
N ILE A 300 4.03 0.99 14.86
CA ILE A 300 2.85 0.36 14.25
C ILE A 300 2.32 1.16 13.05
N TYR A 301 1.25 0.70 12.41
CA TYR A 301 0.70 1.40 11.25
C TYR A 301 0.15 2.79 11.62
N ARG A 302 -0.67 2.89 12.69
CA ARG A 302 -1.22 4.19 13.11
C ARG A 302 -1.78 4.18 14.52
N THR A 303 -2.00 5.39 15.05
CA THR A 303 -2.87 5.66 16.20
C THR A 303 -4.32 5.87 15.77
N TYR A 304 -5.24 5.89 16.73
CA TYR A 304 -6.68 6.08 16.49
C TYR A 304 -7.25 7.28 17.26
N LEU A 305 -6.54 8.42 17.20
CA LEU A 305 -7.01 9.66 17.75
C LEU A 305 -8.34 10.08 17.11
N THR A 306 -9.21 10.67 17.90
CA THR A 306 -10.46 11.27 17.46
C THR A 306 -10.43 12.79 17.60
N ALA A 307 -11.50 13.46 17.24
CA ALA A 307 -11.62 14.90 17.49
C ALA A 307 -11.55 15.29 19.00
N ALA A 308 -11.79 14.32 19.89
CA ALA A 308 -11.70 14.49 21.34
C ALA A 308 -10.27 14.42 21.90
N GLY A 309 -9.32 13.87 21.12
CA GLY A 309 -7.91 13.71 21.52
C GLY A 309 -7.43 12.25 21.47
N ALA A 310 -6.30 12.00 22.10
CA ALA A 310 -5.66 10.69 22.23
C ALA A 310 -6.32 9.87 23.36
N SER A 311 -6.43 8.55 23.17
CA SER A 311 -6.67 7.59 24.27
C SER A 311 -5.42 7.46 25.14
N ALA A 312 -5.54 6.81 26.30
CA ALA A 312 -4.40 6.57 27.17
C ALA A 312 -3.30 5.75 26.45
N ASP A 313 -3.70 4.71 25.69
CA ASP A 313 -2.76 3.88 24.93
C ASP A 313 -2.09 4.66 23.78
N ASP A 314 -2.85 5.46 23.02
CA ASP A 314 -2.29 6.30 21.97
C ASP A 314 -1.32 7.34 22.53
N HIS A 315 -1.65 7.92 23.71
CA HIS A 315 -0.77 8.86 24.40
C HIS A 315 0.52 8.19 24.86
N ALA A 316 0.45 7.00 25.43
CA ALA A 316 1.62 6.24 25.86
C ALA A 316 2.52 5.89 24.67
N LEU A 317 1.95 5.38 23.57
CA LEU A 317 2.67 5.04 22.37
C LEU A 317 3.36 6.25 21.72
N ILE A 318 2.65 7.37 21.62
CA ILE A 318 3.23 8.62 21.10
C ILE A 318 4.38 9.07 21.99
N SER A 319 4.19 9.07 23.32
CA SER A 319 5.22 9.51 24.28
C SER A 319 6.47 8.62 24.21
N GLU A 320 6.32 7.30 24.16
CA GLU A 320 7.44 6.37 24.00
C GLU A 320 8.21 6.62 22.69
N THR A 321 7.47 6.82 21.59
CA THR A 321 8.07 7.11 20.29
C THR A 321 8.81 8.46 20.29
N ILE A 322 8.29 9.47 20.98
CA ILE A 322 8.94 10.78 21.16
C ILE A 322 10.24 10.62 21.94
N GLU A 323 10.27 9.82 23.02
CA GLU A 323 11.51 9.60 23.78
C GLU A 323 12.58 8.87 22.96
N LYS A 324 12.20 7.90 22.13
CA LYS A 324 13.12 7.28 21.16
C LYS A 324 13.67 8.30 20.15
N ALA A 325 12.79 9.13 19.59
CA ALA A 325 13.19 10.20 18.65
C ALA A 325 14.13 11.22 19.32
N ARG A 326 13.82 11.61 20.56
CA ARG A 326 14.64 12.52 21.38
C ARG A 326 16.04 11.94 21.64
N SER A 327 16.15 10.65 21.92
CA SER A 327 17.44 9.99 22.18
C SER A 327 18.38 9.98 20.97
N GLU A 328 17.84 10.17 19.78
CA GLU A 328 18.62 10.27 18.52
C GLU A 328 18.89 11.72 18.10
N TRP A 329 18.39 12.68 18.86
CA TRP A 329 18.60 14.09 18.57
C TRP A 329 19.99 14.52 18.98
N TYR A 330 20.69 15.23 18.11
CA TYR A 330 22.09 15.61 18.29
C TYR A 330 22.30 17.02 18.83
N ASP A 331 21.23 17.83 18.90
CA ASP A 331 21.28 19.24 19.30
C ASP A 331 20.51 19.47 20.62
N ALA A 332 20.53 20.69 21.14
CA ALA A 332 19.75 21.06 22.32
C ALA A 332 18.25 20.92 22.05
N ASP A 333 17.53 20.26 22.95
CA ASP A 333 16.08 20.00 22.76
C ASP A 333 15.23 21.25 23.09
N GLU A 334 15.58 22.14 23.93
CA GLU A 334 14.84 23.37 24.29
C GLU A 334 13.28 23.23 24.32
N GLY A 335 12.76 22.03 24.57
CA GLY A 335 11.31 21.74 24.60
C GLY A 335 10.68 21.41 23.23
N LEU A 336 11.48 21.21 22.17
CA LEU A 336 11.00 20.87 20.83
C LEU A 336 10.20 19.57 20.80
N PHE A 337 10.71 18.51 21.45
CA PHE A 337 10.03 17.22 21.50
C PHE A 337 8.79 17.22 22.40
N ASP A 338 8.78 18.00 23.48
CA ASP A 338 7.57 18.20 24.28
C ASP A 338 6.49 18.91 23.48
N PHE A 339 6.85 19.94 22.72
CA PHE A 339 5.92 20.61 21.81
C PHE A 339 5.38 19.64 20.73
N LEU A 340 6.25 18.80 20.14
CA LEU A 340 5.84 17.82 19.15
C LEU A 340 4.89 16.78 19.75
N ARG A 341 5.20 16.24 20.95
CA ARG A 341 4.32 15.32 21.69
C ARG A 341 2.95 15.95 21.91
N ASP A 342 2.89 17.16 22.47
CA ASP A 342 1.65 17.82 22.81
C ASP A 342 0.82 18.20 21.56
N ALA A 343 1.48 18.44 20.42
CA ALA A 343 0.80 18.62 19.14
C ALA A 343 0.20 17.31 18.61
N LEU A 344 0.92 16.19 18.75
CA LEU A 344 0.50 14.86 18.29
C LEU A 344 -0.61 14.27 19.17
N THR A 345 -0.53 14.43 20.50
CA THR A 345 -1.57 13.97 21.45
C THR A 345 -2.81 14.87 21.46
N MET A 346 -2.73 16.03 20.80
CA MET A 346 -3.72 17.11 20.83
C MET A 346 -3.83 17.82 22.20
N ASP A 347 -2.86 17.71 23.09
CA ASP A 347 -2.86 18.41 24.36
C ASP A 347 -2.85 19.92 24.17
N LEU A 348 -2.19 20.43 23.11
CA LEU A 348 -2.26 21.85 22.71
C LEU A 348 -3.66 22.32 22.25
N ALA A 349 -4.59 21.40 22.02
CA ALA A 349 -5.97 21.73 21.63
C ALA A 349 -6.94 21.71 22.81
N LYS A 350 -6.50 21.35 24.03
CA LYS A 350 -7.32 21.33 25.24
C LYS A 350 -7.69 22.77 25.68
N PRO A 351 -8.85 22.96 26.28
CA PRO A 351 -9.21 24.27 26.87
C PRO A 351 -8.19 24.71 27.93
N GLY A 352 -7.69 25.89 27.82
CA GLY A 352 -6.70 26.46 28.76
C GLY A 352 -6.15 27.81 28.27
N PRO A 353 -5.21 28.41 28.97
CA PRO A 353 -4.55 29.64 28.55
C PRO A 353 -3.63 29.45 27.34
N ALA A 354 -3.43 28.21 26.89
CA ALA A 354 -2.62 27.90 25.74
C ALA A 354 -3.29 28.38 24.44
N LEU A 355 -2.53 29.07 23.64
CA LEU A 355 -3.02 29.91 22.55
C LEU A 355 -2.78 29.32 21.17
N HIS A 356 -2.50 28.03 21.07
CA HIS A 356 -2.40 27.35 19.78
C HIS A 356 -3.78 27.13 19.16
N SER A 357 -3.87 27.22 17.84
CA SER A 357 -5.13 26.97 17.13
C SER A 357 -5.54 25.49 17.23
N ALA A 358 -6.54 25.17 18.05
CA ALA A 358 -7.09 23.83 18.23
C ALA A 358 -7.47 23.15 16.89
N THR A 359 -7.98 23.94 15.92
CA THR A 359 -8.30 23.44 14.58
C THR A 359 -7.06 22.98 13.82
N ARG A 360 -5.94 23.72 13.92
CA ARG A 360 -4.68 23.36 13.26
C ARG A 360 -4.04 22.14 13.93
N VAL A 361 -4.04 22.11 15.27
CA VAL A 361 -3.51 20.98 16.06
C VAL A 361 -4.26 19.70 15.71
N ARG A 362 -5.60 19.71 15.79
CA ARG A 362 -6.42 18.53 15.41
C ARG A 362 -6.18 18.10 13.96
N ARG A 363 -6.07 19.06 13.03
CA ARG A 363 -5.78 18.77 11.63
C ARG A 363 -4.42 18.11 11.46
N PHE A 364 -3.40 18.58 12.16
CA PHE A 364 -2.06 18.04 12.13
C PHE A 364 -2.01 16.59 12.66
N ALA A 365 -2.45 16.37 13.90
CA ALA A 365 -2.42 15.06 14.54
C ALA A 365 -3.19 13.98 13.72
N LEU A 366 -4.43 14.31 13.29
CA LEU A 366 -5.21 13.40 12.45
C LEU A 366 -4.59 13.14 11.06
N LYS A 367 -3.79 14.08 10.52
CA LYS A 367 -3.07 13.85 9.28
C LYS A 367 -1.80 13.01 9.49
N VAL A 368 -1.11 13.19 10.61
CA VAL A 368 0.07 12.35 10.93
C VAL A 368 -0.36 10.89 11.06
N GLN A 369 -1.43 10.58 11.79
CA GLN A 369 -1.90 9.19 11.89
C GLN A 369 -2.39 8.60 10.55
N GLN A 370 -2.86 9.42 9.59
CA GLN A 370 -3.15 8.95 8.23
C GLN A 370 -1.88 8.73 7.40
N PHE A 371 -0.77 9.33 7.77
CA PHE A 371 0.50 9.27 7.07
C PHE A 371 1.36 8.08 7.53
N THR A 372 1.35 7.75 8.83
CA THR A 372 2.17 6.66 9.37
C THR A 372 1.80 5.29 8.81
N GLY A 373 0.51 5.06 8.48
CA GLY A 373 0.03 3.82 7.85
C GLY A 373 0.71 3.52 6.51
N PRO A 374 0.58 4.38 5.49
CA PRO A 374 1.28 4.25 4.22
C PRO A 374 2.80 4.17 4.35
N LEU A 375 3.40 4.95 5.26
CA LEU A 375 4.84 4.88 5.52
C LEU A 375 5.25 3.49 6.02
N MET A 376 4.53 2.93 6.99
CA MET A 376 4.81 1.60 7.52
C MET A 376 4.61 0.52 6.44
N ALA A 377 3.47 0.49 5.76
CA ALA A 377 3.17 -0.50 4.72
C ALA A 377 4.23 -0.52 3.61
N LYS A 378 4.57 0.64 3.05
CA LYS A 378 5.58 0.76 1.99
C LYS A 378 6.99 0.42 2.46
N SER A 379 7.31 0.66 3.74
CA SER A 379 8.64 0.39 4.28
C SER A 379 8.81 -1.04 4.75
N LEU A 380 7.81 -1.63 5.40
CA LEU A 380 7.87 -3.01 5.89
C LEU A 380 7.57 -4.00 4.77
N GLU A 381 6.36 -3.93 4.21
CA GLU A 381 5.84 -4.95 3.32
C GLU A 381 6.37 -4.85 1.89
N ASP A 382 6.58 -3.62 1.39
CA ASP A 382 7.02 -3.35 0.01
C ASP A 382 8.50 -2.93 -0.07
N THR A 383 9.26 -3.05 1.03
CA THR A 383 10.71 -2.79 0.99
C THR A 383 11.47 -3.77 1.87
N THR A 384 11.20 -3.81 3.18
CA THR A 384 11.97 -4.64 4.12
C THR A 384 11.83 -6.13 3.84
N PHE A 385 10.63 -6.61 3.46
CA PHE A 385 10.39 -8.00 3.09
C PHE A 385 11.21 -8.46 1.88
N TYR A 386 11.66 -7.53 1.05
CA TYR A 386 12.52 -7.76 -0.11
C TYR A 386 14.01 -7.45 0.16
N ARG A 387 14.39 -7.24 1.42
CA ARG A 387 15.77 -7.02 1.89
C ARG A 387 16.18 -8.00 2.97
N SER A 388 15.26 -8.50 3.76
CA SER A 388 15.50 -9.44 4.86
C SER A 388 14.90 -10.80 4.52
N HIS A 389 15.75 -11.80 4.30
CA HIS A 389 15.33 -13.09 3.73
C HIS A 389 15.67 -14.29 4.62
N ARG A 390 15.75 -14.11 5.95
CA ARG A 390 16.00 -15.20 6.90
C ARG A 390 15.15 -16.43 6.60
N LEU A 391 13.84 -16.25 6.61
CA LEU A 391 12.83 -17.23 6.23
C LEU A 391 11.64 -16.53 5.57
N LEU A 392 11.46 -16.73 4.30
CA LEU A 392 10.45 -16.01 3.51
C LEU A 392 9.00 -16.31 3.95
N ALA A 393 8.75 -17.41 4.66
CA ALA A 393 7.45 -17.70 5.25
C ALA A 393 6.98 -16.65 6.27
N LEU A 394 7.92 -15.96 6.92
CA LEU A 394 7.63 -14.89 7.90
C LEU A 394 7.46 -13.51 7.24
N ASN A 395 7.86 -13.36 5.97
CA ASN A 395 7.70 -12.13 5.21
C ASN A 395 6.29 -12.07 4.59
N GLU A 396 5.29 -11.91 5.44
CA GLU A 396 3.89 -11.94 5.04
C GLU A 396 3.13 -10.75 5.62
N VAL A 397 1.99 -10.38 5.02
CA VAL A 397 1.15 -9.27 5.47
C VAL A 397 0.84 -9.40 6.96
N GLY A 398 1.16 -8.36 7.72
CA GLY A 398 1.05 -8.37 9.19
C GLY A 398 2.09 -9.23 9.90
N GLY A 399 3.04 -9.84 9.17
CA GLY A 399 4.15 -10.60 9.73
C GLY A 399 5.36 -9.75 10.06
N GLU A 400 6.28 -10.34 10.78
CA GLU A 400 7.59 -9.75 11.10
C GLU A 400 8.71 -10.73 10.74
N PRO A 401 9.63 -10.36 9.82
CA PRO A 401 10.73 -11.25 9.38
C PRO A 401 11.61 -11.79 10.52
N SER A 402 11.72 -11.08 11.64
CA SER A 402 12.49 -11.49 12.82
C SER A 402 11.67 -12.21 13.88
N ALA A 403 10.37 -12.46 13.63
CA ALA A 403 9.49 -13.09 14.63
C ALA A 403 9.99 -14.44 15.10
N SER A 404 9.75 -14.72 16.38
CA SER A 404 10.00 -16.01 17.03
C SER A 404 8.85 -17.00 16.75
N ALA A 405 9.11 -18.28 16.88
CA ALA A 405 8.08 -19.30 16.91
C ALA A 405 7.12 -19.08 18.11
N LEU A 406 5.92 -19.62 18.02
CA LEU A 406 4.94 -19.62 19.10
C LEU A 406 4.86 -21.00 19.73
N SER A 407 4.86 -21.06 21.07
CA SER A 407 4.55 -22.30 21.75
C SER A 407 3.05 -22.64 21.62
N PRO A 408 2.68 -23.93 21.69
CA PRO A 408 1.27 -24.32 21.75
C PRO A 408 0.50 -23.64 22.90
N ASP A 409 1.12 -23.46 24.05
CA ASP A 409 0.49 -22.78 25.20
C ASP A 409 0.20 -21.32 24.91
N THR A 410 1.14 -20.61 24.28
CA THR A 410 0.93 -19.22 23.84
C THR A 410 -0.18 -19.14 22.79
N PHE A 411 -0.19 -20.09 21.84
CA PHE A 411 -1.27 -20.18 20.85
C PHE A 411 -2.64 -20.34 21.51
N HIS A 412 -2.78 -21.26 22.47
CA HIS A 412 -4.03 -21.45 23.20
C HIS A 412 -4.46 -20.22 23.99
N GLN A 413 -3.54 -19.51 24.64
CA GLN A 413 -3.82 -18.25 25.32
C GLN A 413 -4.35 -17.19 24.34
N MET A 414 -3.73 -17.06 23.16
CA MET A 414 -4.21 -16.15 22.11
C MET A 414 -5.62 -16.52 21.64
N MET A 415 -5.93 -17.81 21.50
CA MET A 415 -7.27 -18.29 21.13
C MET A 415 -8.32 -17.99 22.20
N GLN A 416 -7.98 -18.10 23.48
CA GLN A 416 -8.87 -17.70 24.58
C GLN A 416 -9.19 -16.21 24.55
N ILE A 417 -8.19 -15.36 24.34
CA ILE A 417 -8.37 -13.91 24.19
C ILE A 417 -9.25 -13.61 22.97
N ARG A 418 -9.03 -14.32 21.86
CA ARG A 418 -9.79 -14.14 20.63
C ARG A 418 -11.28 -14.48 20.81
N VAL A 419 -11.61 -15.61 21.50
CA VAL A 419 -13.00 -15.97 21.82
C VAL A 419 -13.69 -14.88 22.63
N GLN A 420 -12.97 -14.30 23.58
CA GLN A 420 -13.55 -13.27 24.47
C GLN A 420 -13.81 -11.94 23.73
N ASN A 421 -12.90 -11.54 22.87
CA ASN A 421 -12.92 -10.20 22.29
C ASN A 421 -13.52 -10.17 20.87
N TRP A 422 -13.22 -11.18 20.04
CA TRP A 422 -13.52 -11.19 18.62
C TRP A 422 -13.93 -12.57 18.12
N PRO A 423 -15.00 -13.18 18.68
CA PRO A 423 -15.40 -14.56 18.36
C PRO A 423 -15.83 -14.75 16.91
N HIS A 424 -16.21 -13.67 16.22
CA HIS A 424 -16.69 -13.68 14.84
C HIS A 424 -15.72 -13.04 13.85
N ALA A 425 -14.49 -12.69 14.26
CA ALA A 425 -13.47 -12.23 13.31
C ALA A 425 -13.14 -13.33 12.31
N MET A 426 -12.72 -12.97 11.10
CA MET A 426 -12.32 -13.96 10.10
C MET A 426 -10.96 -14.59 10.44
N THR A 427 -10.77 -15.83 9.98
CA THR A 427 -9.47 -16.51 9.96
C THR A 427 -9.06 -16.78 8.53
N THR A 428 -7.83 -16.44 8.15
CA THR A 428 -7.32 -16.64 6.79
C THR A 428 -5.92 -17.24 6.77
N THR A 429 -5.56 -17.87 5.65
CA THR A 429 -4.20 -18.35 5.36
C THR A 429 -3.71 -17.90 3.98
N ALA A 430 -4.62 -17.44 3.11
CA ALA A 430 -4.29 -16.83 1.84
C ALA A 430 -5.33 -15.76 1.46
N THR A 431 -4.89 -14.71 0.79
CA THR A 431 -5.73 -13.67 0.20
C THR A 431 -5.08 -13.16 -1.10
N HIS A 432 -5.75 -12.24 -1.79
CA HIS A 432 -5.17 -11.55 -2.95
C HIS A 432 -3.98 -10.64 -2.63
N ASP A 433 -3.72 -10.34 -1.35
CA ASP A 433 -2.61 -9.47 -0.89
C ASP A 433 -1.47 -10.25 -0.22
N THR A 434 -1.65 -11.56 0.05
CA THR A 434 -0.57 -12.36 0.63
C THR A 434 0.63 -12.41 -0.30
N LYS A 435 1.82 -12.38 0.31
CA LYS A 435 3.09 -12.37 -0.42
C LYS A 435 3.38 -13.72 -1.09
N ARG A 436 2.74 -14.80 -0.60
CA ARG A 436 2.83 -16.17 -1.15
C ARG A 436 1.53 -16.93 -0.93
N GLY A 437 1.30 -17.91 -1.79
CA GLY A 437 0.25 -18.91 -1.60
C GLY A 437 0.43 -19.70 -0.30
N GLU A 438 -0.66 -20.20 0.26
CA GLU A 438 -0.65 -20.86 1.57
C GLU A 438 0.22 -22.11 1.60
N ASP A 439 0.27 -22.89 0.52
CA ASP A 439 1.08 -24.10 0.43
C ASP A 439 2.56 -23.80 0.12
N ALA A 440 2.84 -22.78 -0.67
CA ALA A 440 4.21 -22.28 -0.85
C ALA A 440 4.81 -21.84 0.49
N ARG A 441 4.04 -21.15 1.33
CA ARG A 441 4.45 -20.76 2.67
C ARG A 441 4.62 -21.96 3.59
N ALA A 442 3.70 -22.92 3.56
CA ALA A 442 3.77 -24.16 4.34
C ALA A 442 5.04 -24.98 4.05
N ARG A 443 5.47 -25.01 2.78
CA ARG A 443 6.75 -25.61 2.39
C ARG A 443 7.94 -24.86 3.00
N LEU A 444 7.93 -23.54 2.95
CA LEU A 444 9.04 -22.74 3.47
C LEU A 444 9.17 -22.83 5.00
N ILE A 445 8.06 -22.98 5.72
CA ILE A 445 8.08 -23.22 7.20
C ILE A 445 8.92 -24.46 7.52
N ALA A 446 8.85 -25.51 6.70
CA ALA A 446 9.61 -26.75 6.92
C ALA A 446 11.14 -26.55 6.93
N LEU A 447 11.65 -25.45 6.37
CA LEU A 447 13.08 -25.11 6.44
C LEU A 447 13.55 -24.87 7.88
N SER A 448 12.67 -24.46 8.79
CA SER A 448 13.01 -24.35 10.21
C SER A 448 13.28 -25.72 10.89
N GLU A 449 12.83 -26.82 10.29
CA GLU A 449 13.12 -28.19 10.74
C GLU A 449 14.32 -28.80 10.00
N LEU A 450 14.72 -28.24 8.87
CA LEU A 450 15.74 -28.78 7.97
C LEU A 450 16.98 -27.88 7.88
N THR A 451 17.30 -27.13 8.90
CA THR A 451 18.31 -26.04 8.85
C THR A 451 19.69 -26.49 8.42
N GLY A 452 20.18 -27.64 8.91
CA GLY A 452 21.47 -28.19 8.53
C GLY A 452 21.53 -28.59 7.04
N GLU A 453 20.48 -29.26 6.55
CA GLU A 453 20.37 -29.65 5.14
C GLU A 453 20.21 -28.43 4.23
N TRP A 454 19.41 -27.46 4.67
CA TRP A 454 19.21 -26.20 3.94
C TRP A 454 20.52 -25.41 3.80
N THR A 455 21.26 -25.22 4.91
CA THR A 455 22.55 -24.52 4.88
C THR A 455 23.55 -25.21 3.96
N GLY A 456 23.62 -26.55 4.02
CA GLY A 456 24.46 -27.35 3.12
C GLY A 456 24.03 -27.24 1.66
N ALA A 457 22.72 -27.28 1.38
CA ALA A 457 22.17 -27.11 0.04
C ALA A 457 22.51 -25.73 -0.54
N VAL A 458 22.30 -24.66 0.22
CA VAL A 458 22.63 -23.28 -0.20
C VAL A 458 24.11 -23.16 -0.52
N ALA A 459 24.99 -23.67 0.33
CA ALA A 459 26.44 -23.63 0.10
C ALA A 459 26.83 -24.34 -1.21
N ARG A 460 26.27 -25.54 -1.46
CA ARG A 460 26.47 -26.29 -2.70
C ARG A 460 25.92 -25.57 -3.92
N TRP A 461 24.68 -25.05 -3.84
CA TRP A 461 24.02 -24.39 -4.97
C TRP A 461 24.71 -23.09 -5.37
N LYS A 462 25.25 -22.33 -4.41
CA LYS A 462 26.09 -21.14 -4.69
C LYS A 462 27.34 -21.50 -5.52
N VAL A 463 27.96 -22.67 -5.27
CA VAL A 463 29.12 -23.12 -6.06
C VAL A 463 28.68 -23.55 -7.46
N LEU A 464 27.61 -24.35 -7.57
CA LEU A 464 27.10 -24.85 -8.85
C LEU A 464 26.61 -23.71 -9.75
N ASN A 465 25.99 -22.69 -9.20
CA ASN A 465 25.42 -21.58 -9.94
C ASN A 465 26.38 -20.39 -10.11
N ALA A 466 27.55 -20.42 -9.50
CA ALA A 466 28.55 -19.35 -9.65
C ALA A 466 28.89 -19.00 -11.11
N PRO A 467 28.99 -19.98 -12.06
CA PRO A 467 29.26 -19.67 -13.47
C PRO A 467 28.13 -18.89 -14.16
N HIS A 468 26.93 -18.86 -13.60
CA HIS A 468 25.76 -18.18 -14.17
C HIS A 468 25.58 -16.76 -13.64
N ILE A 469 26.37 -16.37 -12.63
CA ILE A 469 26.36 -14.99 -12.09
C ILE A 469 26.89 -14.03 -13.15
N ILE A 470 26.16 -12.95 -13.37
CA ILE A 470 26.54 -11.89 -14.28
C ILE A 470 26.95 -10.67 -13.46
N THR A 471 27.99 -9.99 -13.90
CA THR A 471 28.37 -8.67 -13.34
C THR A 471 27.98 -7.60 -14.35
N GLU A 472 27.06 -6.73 -13.95
CA GLU A 472 26.56 -5.61 -14.75
C GLU A 472 26.86 -4.32 -13.99
N ASP A 473 27.55 -3.37 -14.62
CA ASP A 473 27.97 -2.10 -14.02
C ASP A 473 28.61 -2.24 -12.61
N ASN A 474 29.51 -3.22 -12.47
CA ASN A 474 30.14 -3.62 -11.20
C ASN A 474 29.17 -4.18 -10.12
N MET A 475 27.93 -4.46 -10.46
CA MET A 475 26.94 -5.10 -9.59
C MET A 475 26.82 -6.58 -9.93
N ARG A 476 26.92 -7.42 -8.90
CA ARG A 476 26.68 -8.87 -9.02
C ARG A 476 25.17 -9.13 -9.15
N ALA A 477 24.74 -9.82 -10.19
CA ALA A 477 23.34 -10.18 -10.46
C ALA A 477 23.15 -11.71 -10.55
N PRO A 478 22.38 -12.31 -9.62
CA PRO A 478 21.83 -11.72 -8.39
C PRO A 478 22.88 -11.43 -7.32
N SER A 479 22.61 -10.48 -6.40
CA SER A 479 23.39 -10.31 -5.16
C SER A 479 23.29 -11.58 -4.29
N ALA A 480 24.23 -11.78 -3.34
CA ALA A 480 24.25 -12.98 -2.50
C ALA A 480 22.96 -13.18 -1.69
N THR A 481 22.38 -12.09 -1.21
CA THR A 481 21.13 -12.07 -0.45
C THR A 481 19.93 -12.35 -1.35
N PHE A 482 19.96 -11.85 -2.58
CA PHE A 482 18.91 -12.10 -3.56
C PHE A 482 18.94 -13.53 -4.09
N GLU A 483 20.12 -14.08 -4.32
CA GLU A 483 20.33 -15.49 -4.67
C GLU A 483 19.73 -16.43 -3.60
N TYR A 484 19.97 -16.14 -2.32
CA TYR A 484 19.39 -16.89 -1.20
C TYR A 484 17.84 -16.80 -1.18
N MET A 485 17.29 -15.63 -1.47
CA MET A 485 15.84 -15.43 -1.63
C MET A 485 15.29 -16.27 -2.79
N LEU A 486 15.98 -16.31 -3.93
CA LEU A 486 15.56 -17.09 -5.08
C LEU A 486 15.54 -18.59 -4.78
N TYR A 487 16.50 -19.14 -4.03
CA TYR A 487 16.52 -20.55 -3.65
C TYR A 487 15.32 -20.91 -2.75
N GLN A 488 14.97 -20.08 -1.77
CA GLN A 488 13.76 -20.28 -1.00
C GLN A 488 12.50 -20.19 -1.89
N THR A 489 12.46 -19.21 -2.78
CA THR A 489 11.34 -19.03 -3.71
C THR A 489 11.14 -20.26 -4.58
N LEU A 490 12.22 -20.81 -5.13
CA LEU A 490 12.18 -22.05 -5.91
C LEU A 490 11.59 -23.22 -5.11
N LEU A 491 12.02 -23.43 -3.87
CA LEU A 491 11.48 -24.50 -3.02
C LEU A 491 9.97 -24.33 -2.75
N GLY A 492 9.52 -23.10 -2.54
CA GLY A 492 8.10 -22.81 -2.33
C GLY A 492 7.22 -23.17 -3.51
N VAL A 493 7.69 -22.92 -4.74
CA VAL A 493 6.88 -23.08 -5.96
C VAL A 493 7.24 -24.29 -6.82
N TRP A 494 8.20 -25.12 -6.40
CA TRP A 494 8.72 -26.23 -7.23
C TRP A 494 7.65 -27.28 -7.53
N PRO A 495 7.40 -27.61 -8.81
CA PRO A 495 6.43 -28.63 -9.17
C PRO A 495 6.95 -30.03 -8.78
N LEU A 496 6.06 -30.90 -8.27
CA LEU A 496 6.44 -32.26 -7.85
C LEU A 496 6.21 -33.32 -8.91
N THR A 497 5.19 -33.12 -9.74
CA THR A 497 4.68 -34.13 -10.66
C THR A 497 5.12 -33.91 -12.11
N THR A 498 5.48 -32.70 -12.46
CA THR A 498 5.91 -32.31 -13.81
C THR A 498 7.29 -31.66 -13.75
N PRO A 499 8.15 -31.84 -14.78
CA PRO A 499 9.36 -31.02 -14.88
C PRO A 499 8.99 -29.53 -14.91
N PRO A 500 9.88 -28.64 -14.41
CA PRO A 500 9.68 -27.20 -14.54
C PRO A 500 9.51 -26.83 -16.01
N ASP A 501 8.47 -26.08 -16.30
CA ASP A 501 8.15 -25.63 -17.64
C ASP A 501 8.53 -24.14 -17.83
N ARG A 502 8.34 -23.67 -19.06
CA ARG A 502 8.58 -22.27 -19.41
C ARG A 502 7.74 -21.31 -18.56
N SER A 503 6.52 -21.71 -18.18
CA SER A 503 5.63 -20.88 -17.35
C SER A 503 6.23 -20.62 -15.97
N LEU A 504 6.87 -21.59 -15.35
CA LEU A 504 7.58 -21.40 -14.08
C LEU A 504 8.73 -20.40 -14.22
N SER A 505 9.53 -20.50 -15.28
CA SER A 505 10.62 -19.56 -15.54
C SER A 505 10.11 -18.13 -15.72
N GLU A 506 9.05 -17.93 -16.51
CA GLU A 506 8.44 -16.62 -16.74
C GLU A 506 7.89 -16.01 -15.45
N ARG A 507 7.23 -16.80 -14.60
CA ARG A 507 6.73 -16.38 -13.28
C ARG A 507 7.86 -15.96 -12.36
N LEU A 508 8.93 -16.73 -12.29
CA LEU A 508 10.10 -16.45 -11.46
C LEU A 508 10.85 -15.19 -11.91
N GLN A 509 11.00 -14.99 -13.23
CA GLN A 509 11.60 -13.77 -13.77
C GLN A 509 10.76 -12.53 -13.43
N ALA A 510 9.45 -12.60 -13.64
CA ALA A 510 8.53 -11.49 -13.28
C ALA A 510 8.58 -11.18 -11.78
N TYR A 511 8.60 -12.20 -10.93
CA TYR A 511 8.76 -12.06 -9.49
C TYR A 511 10.11 -11.44 -9.11
N ALA A 512 11.21 -11.90 -9.71
CA ALA A 512 12.55 -11.40 -9.41
C ALA A 512 12.69 -9.91 -9.76
N VAL A 513 12.20 -9.48 -10.91
CA VAL A 513 12.18 -8.06 -11.29
C VAL A 513 11.35 -7.24 -10.29
N LYS A 514 10.14 -7.72 -9.93
CA LYS A 514 9.32 -7.05 -8.91
C LYS A 514 10.06 -6.98 -7.58
N ALA A 515 10.59 -8.09 -7.08
CA ALA A 515 11.29 -8.16 -5.81
C ALA A 515 12.51 -7.22 -5.75
N ALA A 516 13.30 -7.15 -6.82
CA ALA A 516 14.44 -6.24 -6.92
C ALA A 516 14.00 -4.77 -6.90
N ARG A 517 12.94 -4.42 -7.67
CA ARG A 517 12.39 -3.06 -7.70
C ARG A 517 11.80 -2.64 -6.36
N GLU A 518 11.10 -3.54 -5.65
CA GLU A 518 10.57 -3.29 -4.31
C GLU A 518 11.68 -3.21 -3.27
N GLY A 519 12.73 -4.01 -3.39
CA GLY A 519 13.91 -3.92 -2.53
C GLY A 519 14.64 -2.58 -2.62
N LYS A 520 14.58 -1.88 -3.75
CA LYS A 520 15.13 -0.53 -3.99
C LYS A 520 16.64 -0.44 -3.68
N GLN A 521 17.38 -1.51 -3.96
CA GLN A 521 18.83 -1.58 -3.77
C GLN A 521 19.57 -1.35 -5.09
N GLU A 522 19.44 -2.28 -6.03
CA GLU A 522 20.11 -2.23 -7.34
C GLU A 522 19.23 -1.60 -8.42
N THR A 523 17.92 -1.73 -8.32
CA THR A 523 16.90 -1.18 -9.23
C THR A 523 15.69 -0.69 -8.45
N SER A 524 14.81 0.11 -9.06
CA SER A 524 13.56 0.55 -8.43
C SER A 524 12.51 0.92 -9.47
N TRP A 525 11.23 1.04 -9.07
CA TRP A 525 10.15 1.51 -9.94
C TRP A 525 10.37 2.93 -10.48
N LEU A 526 11.03 3.80 -9.71
CA LEU A 526 11.33 5.19 -10.11
C LEU A 526 12.55 5.28 -11.02
N ASN A 527 13.51 4.39 -10.85
CA ASN A 527 14.75 4.34 -11.61
C ASN A 527 15.10 2.88 -11.94
N PRO A 528 14.45 2.28 -12.96
CA PRO A 528 14.75 0.92 -13.39
C PRO A 528 16.18 0.79 -13.93
N HIS A 529 16.89 -0.26 -13.53
CA HIS A 529 18.19 -0.64 -14.07
C HIS A 529 18.00 -1.85 -14.99
N GLU A 530 17.71 -1.58 -16.25
CA GLU A 530 17.32 -2.62 -17.23
C GLU A 530 18.41 -3.69 -17.43
N GLY A 531 19.69 -3.31 -17.39
CA GLY A 531 20.81 -4.25 -17.50
C GLY A 531 20.84 -5.24 -16.33
N TYR A 532 20.71 -4.77 -15.10
CA TYR A 532 20.63 -5.62 -13.92
C TYR A 532 19.40 -6.54 -13.95
N GLU A 533 18.24 -6.03 -14.33
CA GLU A 533 17.00 -6.82 -14.45
C GLU A 533 17.11 -7.91 -15.52
N ALA A 534 17.74 -7.60 -16.66
CA ALA A 534 18.02 -8.58 -17.70
C ALA A 534 19.01 -9.66 -17.24
N ALA A 535 20.03 -9.28 -16.47
CA ALA A 535 20.99 -10.21 -15.88
C ALA A 535 20.33 -11.18 -14.89
N LEU A 536 19.37 -10.70 -14.06
CA LEU A 536 18.55 -11.55 -13.19
C LEU A 536 17.73 -12.56 -14.01
N GLY A 537 17.08 -12.10 -15.08
CA GLY A 537 16.32 -12.98 -15.99
C GLY A 537 17.20 -14.09 -16.57
N THR A 538 18.37 -13.72 -17.10
CA THR A 538 19.35 -14.66 -17.66
C THR A 538 19.86 -15.67 -16.61
N PHE A 539 20.11 -15.23 -15.39
CA PHE A 539 20.50 -16.14 -14.30
C PHE A 539 19.41 -17.18 -14.05
N ILE A 540 18.13 -16.75 -13.93
CA ILE A 540 16.99 -17.66 -13.70
C ILE A 540 16.84 -18.65 -14.86
N GLU A 541 16.96 -18.21 -16.10
CA GLU A 541 16.91 -19.09 -17.27
C GLU A 541 17.99 -20.15 -17.22
N ARG A 542 19.23 -19.76 -16.93
CA ARG A 542 20.37 -20.68 -16.90
C ARG A 542 20.29 -21.72 -15.79
N ILE A 543 19.88 -21.33 -14.58
CA ILE A 543 19.75 -22.28 -13.47
C ILE A 543 18.59 -23.26 -13.66
N LEU A 544 17.59 -22.90 -14.49
CA LEU A 544 16.45 -23.75 -14.82
C LEU A 544 16.66 -24.56 -16.11
N ASP A 545 17.74 -24.34 -16.86
CA ASP A 545 18.05 -25.07 -18.07
C ASP A 545 18.76 -26.39 -17.72
N PRO A 546 18.16 -27.57 -18.02
CA PRO A 546 18.78 -28.85 -17.75
C PRO A 546 20.13 -29.07 -18.48
N SER A 547 20.34 -28.38 -19.61
CA SER A 547 21.60 -28.49 -20.35
C SER A 547 22.76 -27.72 -19.71
N ALA A 548 22.42 -26.67 -18.95
CA ALA A 548 23.39 -25.78 -18.28
C ALA A 548 23.60 -26.14 -16.81
N SER A 549 22.56 -26.64 -16.12
CA SER A 549 22.51 -26.77 -14.66
C SER A 549 21.97 -28.11 -14.15
N ALA A 550 22.29 -29.21 -14.86
CA ALA A 550 21.77 -30.54 -14.53
C ALA A 550 22.02 -30.95 -13.07
N GLU A 551 23.22 -30.74 -12.54
CA GLU A 551 23.58 -31.11 -11.16
C GLU A 551 22.84 -30.27 -10.12
N PHE A 552 22.66 -28.98 -10.39
CA PHE A 552 21.85 -28.11 -9.55
C PHE A 552 20.39 -28.57 -9.52
N LEU A 553 19.80 -28.82 -10.69
CA LEU A 553 18.38 -29.21 -10.78
C LEU A 553 18.12 -30.58 -10.14
N GLU A 554 19.02 -31.54 -10.27
CA GLU A 554 18.92 -32.82 -9.55
C GLU A 554 18.96 -32.63 -8.05
N SER A 555 19.93 -31.88 -7.56
CA SER A 555 20.07 -31.55 -6.12
C SER A 555 18.85 -30.78 -5.57
N LEU A 556 18.37 -29.79 -6.34
CA LEU A 556 17.18 -29.01 -6.00
C LEU A 556 15.93 -29.91 -5.92
N GLN A 557 15.74 -30.79 -6.91
CA GLN A 557 14.56 -31.66 -6.97
C GLN A 557 14.51 -32.64 -5.79
N ILE A 558 15.65 -33.20 -5.41
CA ILE A 558 15.75 -34.11 -4.26
C ILE A 558 15.32 -33.36 -2.98
N PHE A 559 15.88 -32.18 -2.75
CA PHE A 559 15.58 -31.40 -1.55
C PHE A 559 14.15 -30.84 -1.57
N ALA A 560 13.68 -30.35 -2.74
CA ALA A 560 12.33 -29.86 -2.90
C ALA A 560 11.24 -30.91 -2.62
N ARG A 561 11.47 -32.17 -3.01
CA ARG A 561 10.56 -33.29 -2.67
C ARG A 561 10.44 -33.48 -1.15
N ARG A 562 11.56 -33.41 -0.43
CA ARG A 562 11.57 -33.51 1.03
C ARG A 562 10.86 -32.33 1.70
N VAL A 563 11.16 -31.11 1.26
CA VAL A 563 10.49 -29.89 1.74
C VAL A 563 9.00 -29.94 1.44
N ALA A 564 8.60 -30.43 0.27
CA ALA A 564 7.19 -30.53 -0.10
C ALA A 564 6.44 -31.58 0.73
N LEU A 565 7.06 -32.71 1.08
CA LEU A 565 6.45 -33.71 1.96
C LEU A 565 6.15 -33.11 3.35
N LEU A 566 7.11 -32.44 3.95
CA LEU A 566 6.90 -31.75 5.24
C LEU A 566 5.93 -30.57 5.11
N GLY A 567 6.03 -29.84 3.98
CA GLY A 567 5.08 -28.77 3.64
C GLY A 567 3.64 -29.26 3.53
N THR A 568 3.41 -30.49 3.04
CA THR A 568 2.08 -31.10 3.01
C THR A 568 1.52 -31.33 4.42
N LEU A 569 2.34 -31.75 5.36
CA LEU A 569 1.92 -31.91 6.78
C LEU A 569 1.58 -30.54 7.37
N ASN A 570 2.39 -29.52 7.10
CA ASN A 570 2.09 -28.15 7.52
C ASN A 570 0.80 -27.62 6.86
N SER A 571 0.54 -27.91 5.58
CA SER A 571 -0.69 -27.51 4.90
C SER A 571 -1.94 -28.14 5.53
N LEU A 572 -1.88 -29.43 5.85
CA LEU A 572 -2.97 -30.10 6.57
C LEU A 572 -3.19 -29.52 7.97
N SER A 573 -2.10 -29.21 8.66
CA SER A 573 -2.17 -28.57 9.98
C SER A 573 -2.75 -27.16 9.90
N GLN A 574 -2.32 -26.35 8.93
CA GLN A 574 -2.83 -24.97 8.79
C GLN A 574 -4.30 -24.93 8.40
N VAL A 575 -4.79 -25.79 7.51
CA VAL A 575 -6.21 -25.83 7.14
C VAL A 575 -7.05 -26.29 8.33
N THR A 576 -6.55 -27.26 9.11
CA THR A 576 -7.22 -27.72 10.34
C THR A 576 -7.28 -26.60 11.38
N LEU A 577 -6.17 -25.94 11.66
CA LEU A 577 -6.12 -24.81 12.58
C LEU A 577 -7.06 -23.68 12.14
N LYS A 578 -6.99 -23.27 10.85
CA LYS A 578 -7.87 -22.24 10.30
C LYS A 578 -9.35 -22.55 10.51
N ALA A 579 -9.75 -23.79 10.23
CA ALA A 579 -11.14 -24.22 10.32
C ALA A 579 -11.64 -24.41 11.77
N MET A 580 -10.73 -24.71 12.71
CA MET A 580 -11.07 -25.02 14.11
C MET A 580 -10.83 -23.85 15.07
N MET A 581 -10.09 -22.81 14.66
CA MET A 581 -9.88 -21.60 15.45
C MET A 581 -11.20 -20.85 15.67
N PRO A 582 -11.33 -20.10 16.79
CA PRO A 582 -12.46 -19.19 16.98
C PRO A 582 -12.51 -18.14 15.86
N GLY A 583 -13.63 -18.09 15.12
CA GLY A 583 -13.82 -17.15 14.02
C GLY A 583 -14.56 -17.74 12.83
N VAL A 584 -14.55 -17.01 11.72
CA VAL A 584 -15.17 -17.41 10.46
C VAL A 584 -14.04 -17.70 9.45
N PRO A 585 -13.82 -18.97 9.06
CA PRO A 585 -12.73 -19.31 8.15
C PRO A 585 -12.99 -18.79 6.73
N ASP A 586 -11.96 -18.15 6.17
CA ASP A 586 -11.92 -17.70 4.78
C ASP A 586 -11.03 -18.63 3.95
N PHE A 587 -11.50 -19.00 2.76
CA PHE A 587 -10.76 -19.80 1.80
C PHE A 587 -10.59 -19.01 0.51
N TYR A 588 -9.33 -18.71 0.17
CA TYR A 588 -9.04 -17.96 -1.03
C TYR A 588 -9.32 -18.81 -2.28
N GLN A 589 -9.70 -18.14 -3.37
CA GLN A 589 -10.01 -18.80 -4.64
C GLN A 589 -8.85 -19.72 -5.10
N GLY A 590 -9.16 -20.95 -5.44
CA GLY A 590 -8.21 -21.90 -5.99
C GLY A 590 -7.44 -22.73 -4.96
N THR A 591 -7.66 -22.52 -3.64
CA THR A 591 -6.99 -23.26 -2.57
C THR A 591 -7.57 -24.66 -2.31
N GLU A 592 -8.49 -25.13 -3.14
CA GLU A 592 -8.96 -26.52 -3.19
C GLU A 592 -7.84 -27.48 -3.66
N PHE A 593 -6.90 -26.97 -4.48
CA PHE A 593 -5.64 -27.62 -4.83
C PHE A 593 -4.46 -26.85 -4.24
N TRP A 594 -3.24 -27.34 -4.46
CA TRP A 594 -2.02 -26.69 -3.99
C TRP A 594 -1.90 -25.25 -4.51
N ASP A 595 -1.87 -24.30 -3.59
CA ASP A 595 -1.60 -22.89 -3.91
C ASP A 595 -0.10 -22.59 -3.77
N LEU A 596 0.61 -22.72 -4.89
CA LEU A 596 2.03 -22.40 -5.02
C LEU A 596 2.23 -21.03 -5.71
N SER A 597 1.36 -20.08 -5.43
CA SER A 597 1.45 -18.74 -6.00
C SER A 597 2.57 -17.93 -5.34
N LEU A 598 3.13 -17.02 -6.12
CA LEU A 598 3.96 -15.90 -5.69
C LEU A 598 3.07 -14.69 -5.39
N VAL A 599 3.69 -13.55 -5.05
CA VAL A 599 2.96 -12.28 -4.81
C VAL A 599 2.22 -11.79 -6.07
N ASP A 600 1.26 -10.89 -5.89
CA ASP A 600 0.53 -10.28 -7.01
C ASP A 600 1.49 -9.78 -8.14
N PRO A 601 1.10 -9.95 -9.40
CA PRO A 601 -0.18 -10.44 -9.90
C PRO A 601 -0.31 -11.97 -9.97
N ASP A 602 0.69 -12.75 -9.58
CA ASP A 602 0.73 -14.20 -9.72
C ASP A 602 -0.39 -14.90 -8.92
N ASN A 603 -0.65 -14.47 -7.68
CA ASN A 603 -1.73 -14.98 -6.83
C ASN A 603 -3.15 -14.53 -7.26
N ARG A 604 -3.26 -13.70 -8.30
CA ARG A 604 -4.55 -13.22 -8.86
C ARG A 604 -4.83 -13.81 -10.25
N ARG A 605 -4.09 -14.84 -10.66
CA ARG A 605 -4.33 -15.55 -11.91
C ARG A 605 -5.73 -16.18 -11.91
N PRO A 606 -6.37 -16.32 -13.08
CA PRO A 606 -7.63 -17.05 -13.18
C PRO A 606 -7.50 -18.47 -12.62
N VAL A 607 -8.52 -18.91 -11.89
CA VAL A 607 -8.59 -20.28 -11.37
C VAL A 607 -8.92 -21.24 -12.51
N ASP A 608 -8.21 -22.34 -12.62
CA ASP A 608 -8.55 -23.43 -13.55
C ASP A 608 -9.71 -24.25 -12.98
N PHE A 609 -10.91 -23.96 -13.47
CA PHE A 609 -12.12 -24.68 -13.09
C PHE A 609 -12.26 -26.02 -13.81
N THR A 610 -11.51 -26.29 -14.89
CA THR A 610 -11.62 -27.54 -15.66
C THR A 610 -11.19 -28.73 -14.81
N GLU A 611 -10.04 -28.60 -14.14
CA GLU A 611 -9.54 -29.65 -13.24
C GLU A 611 -10.45 -29.84 -12.01
N ARG A 612 -11.03 -28.75 -11.50
CA ARG A 612 -11.92 -28.77 -10.32
C ARG A 612 -13.31 -29.34 -10.62
N ALA A 613 -13.75 -29.33 -11.87
CA ALA A 613 -15.03 -29.87 -12.29
C ALA A 613 -15.01 -31.39 -12.50
N ASN A 614 -13.81 -31.99 -12.63
CA ASN A 614 -13.60 -33.43 -12.80
C ASN A 614 -13.41 -34.12 -11.45
#